data_af1bcf3bc76b0ae88ee833c4a747bb91
#
_entry.id   af1bcf3bc76b0ae88ee833c4a747bb91
#
_cell.length_a   1.000
_cell.length_b   1.000
_cell.length_c   1.000
_cell.angle_alpha   90.00
_cell.angle_beta   90.00
_cell.angle_gamma   90.00
#
_symmetry.space_group_name_H-M   'P 1'
#
loop_
_entity.id
_entity.type
_entity.pdbx_description
1 polymer ?
#
loop_
_entity_poly.entity_id
_entity_poly.type
_entity_poly.pdbx_seq_one_letter_code
_entity_poly.pdbx_strand_id
1 'polypeptide(L)'
;IACGNTFVLKPSEKDPSCSIRLAQLFKEAGLPDGVFNVVNGDKEAVDALLTNKDVAAISFVGSTPIAKYIYENAAKNEKRVQALGGAKNHCVVMPDCDLDQAVNGLMGAAYGSAGERCMAQSVAVAVGKVGDQLVSELSKKVESLKVGSGSDKSSEMGPLITKEHLEKVKGYVNLGIKEGAKLVVDGRNIKLQGFEKGF
;
A
#
# COMPACT_ATOMS: atom_id res chain seq x y z
N ILE A 1 -22.26 -4.82 4.72
CA ILE A 1 -23.47 -3.99 4.58
C ILE A 1 -24.44 -4.66 3.60
N ALA A 2 -24.02 -5.03 2.39
CA ALA A 2 -24.90 -5.64 1.38
C ALA A 2 -25.64 -6.92 1.85
N CYS A 3 -25.07 -7.64 2.81
CA CYS A 3 -25.67 -8.84 3.41
C CYS A 3 -26.49 -8.56 4.67
N GLY A 4 -26.87 -7.30 4.95
CA GLY A 4 -27.68 -6.91 6.09
C GLY A 4 -26.89 -6.68 7.40
N ASN A 5 -25.57 -6.59 7.35
CA ASN A 5 -24.74 -6.30 8.52
C ASN A 5 -24.52 -4.79 8.69
N THR A 6 -24.32 -4.35 9.92
CA THR A 6 -23.74 -3.04 10.21
C THR A 6 -22.22 -3.07 10.10
N PHE A 7 -21.60 -1.91 9.90
CA PHE A 7 -20.16 -1.81 9.72
C PHE A 7 -19.61 -0.59 10.49
N VAL A 8 -18.55 -0.83 11.24
CA VAL A 8 -17.78 0.24 11.89
C VAL A 8 -16.41 0.31 11.22
N LEU A 9 -16.10 1.43 10.58
CA LEU A 9 -14.81 1.67 9.94
C LEU A 9 -13.92 2.50 10.87
N LYS A 10 -12.76 1.95 11.21
CA LYS A 10 -11.66 2.74 11.80
C LYS A 10 -10.61 2.96 10.71
N PRO A 11 -10.54 4.17 10.13
CA PRO A 11 -9.50 4.49 9.15
C PRO A 11 -8.12 4.64 9.80
N SER A 12 -7.08 4.76 8.97
CA SER A 12 -5.77 5.18 9.47
C SER A 12 -5.88 6.55 10.15
N GLU A 13 -5.27 6.72 11.31
CA GLU A 13 -5.21 8.01 12.00
C GLU A 13 -4.39 9.05 11.22
N LYS A 14 -3.53 8.60 10.31
CA LYS A 14 -2.66 9.46 9.48
C LYS A 14 -3.33 9.95 8.22
N ASP A 15 -4.30 9.18 7.70
CA ASP A 15 -5.02 9.51 6.47
C ASP A 15 -6.49 9.05 6.53
N PRO A 16 -7.34 9.73 7.33
CA PRO A 16 -8.73 9.36 7.49
C PRO A 16 -9.66 9.95 6.42
N SER A 17 -9.22 10.95 5.67
CA SER A 17 -10.08 11.83 4.85
C SER A 17 -10.87 11.08 3.80
N CYS A 18 -10.24 10.17 3.05
CA CYS A 18 -10.90 9.35 2.03
C CYS A 18 -12.01 8.49 2.62
N SER A 19 -11.75 7.85 3.77
CA SER A 19 -12.71 6.99 4.45
C SER A 19 -13.91 7.77 4.98
N ILE A 20 -13.68 8.97 5.53
CA ILE A 20 -14.73 9.88 5.99
C ILE A 20 -15.60 10.33 4.80
N ARG A 21 -14.98 10.73 3.68
CA ARG A 21 -15.73 11.14 2.50
C ARG A 21 -16.55 9.97 1.93
N LEU A 22 -16.01 8.76 1.93
CA LEU A 22 -16.76 7.57 1.52
C LEU A 22 -18.01 7.35 2.38
N ALA A 23 -17.90 7.50 3.71
CA ALA A 23 -19.05 7.39 4.61
C ALA A 23 -20.12 8.44 4.32
N GLN A 24 -19.72 9.69 4.04
CA GLN A 24 -20.63 10.75 3.62
C GLN A 24 -21.36 10.39 2.33
N LEU A 25 -20.66 9.85 1.33
CA LEU A 25 -21.25 9.42 0.06
C LEU A 25 -22.25 8.28 0.26
N PHE A 26 -21.99 7.33 1.15
CA PHE A 26 -22.97 6.30 1.51
C PHE A 26 -24.25 6.91 2.10
N LYS A 27 -24.12 7.90 2.98
CA LYS A 27 -25.26 8.62 3.54
C LYS A 27 -26.03 9.41 2.47
N GLU A 28 -25.32 10.15 1.61
CA GLU A 28 -25.89 10.87 0.46
C GLU A 28 -26.64 9.93 -0.50
N ALA A 29 -26.16 8.69 -0.66
CA ALA A 29 -26.80 7.64 -1.47
C ALA A 29 -28.03 7.00 -0.80
N GLY A 30 -28.40 7.40 0.42
CA GLY A 30 -29.58 6.92 1.12
C GLY A 30 -29.36 5.75 2.05
N LEU A 31 -28.09 5.42 2.42
CA LEU A 31 -27.84 4.39 3.43
C LEU A 31 -28.43 4.85 4.78
N PRO A 32 -29.25 4.03 5.46
CA PRO A 32 -29.84 4.39 6.75
C PRO A 32 -28.77 4.70 7.81
N ASP A 33 -29.07 5.66 8.70
CA ASP A 33 -28.20 6.01 9.81
C ASP A 33 -27.95 4.79 10.72
N GLY A 34 -26.71 4.64 11.22
CA GLY A 34 -26.29 3.55 12.06
C GLY A 34 -25.82 2.29 11.33
N VAL A 35 -26.06 2.16 10.02
CA VAL A 35 -25.58 1.00 9.25
C VAL A 35 -24.09 1.08 8.98
N PHE A 36 -23.58 2.27 8.62
CA PHE A 36 -22.16 2.52 8.42
C PHE A 36 -21.69 3.66 9.32
N ASN A 37 -20.75 3.38 10.20
CA ASN A 37 -20.21 4.32 11.17
C ASN A 37 -18.69 4.43 11.03
N VAL A 38 -18.14 5.62 11.28
CA VAL A 38 -16.68 5.85 11.28
C VAL A 38 -16.23 6.24 12.68
N VAL A 39 -15.23 5.57 13.19
CA VAL A 39 -14.57 5.87 14.46
C VAL A 39 -13.11 6.22 14.20
N ASN A 40 -12.74 7.46 14.45
CA ASN A 40 -11.35 7.89 14.36
C ASN A 40 -10.59 7.54 15.64
N GLY A 41 -9.30 7.31 15.51
CA GLY A 41 -8.40 7.01 16.62
C GLY A 41 -7.27 6.09 16.23
N ASP A 42 -6.35 5.89 17.14
CA ASP A 42 -5.20 5.01 17.03
C ASP A 42 -5.47 3.69 17.77
N LYS A 43 -4.47 3.14 18.42
CA LYS A 43 -4.49 1.85 19.14
C LYS A 43 -5.68 1.71 20.09
N GLU A 44 -6.03 2.77 20.83
CA GLU A 44 -7.14 2.75 21.78
C GLU A 44 -8.49 2.43 21.10
N ALA A 45 -8.74 3.04 19.92
CA ALA A 45 -9.95 2.73 19.16
C ALA A 45 -9.93 1.29 18.61
N VAL A 46 -8.77 0.79 18.19
CA VAL A 46 -8.60 -0.61 17.77
C VAL A 46 -8.90 -1.56 18.93
N ASP A 47 -8.32 -1.32 20.10
CA ASP A 47 -8.51 -2.17 21.29
C ASP A 47 -9.98 -2.17 21.74
N ALA A 48 -10.65 -1.02 21.67
CA ALA A 48 -12.08 -0.94 21.97
C ALA A 48 -12.92 -1.81 21.03
N LEU A 49 -12.63 -1.80 19.72
CA LEU A 49 -13.31 -2.68 18.76
C LEU A 49 -13.00 -4.15 18.97
N LEU A 50 -11.76 -4.49 19.34
CA LEU A 50 -11.33 -5.85 19.59
C LEU A 50 -12.00 -6.46 20.84
N THR A 51 -12.30 -5.64 21.84
CA THR A 51 -12.87 -6.11 23.12
C THR A 51 -14.39 -5.91 23.24
N ASN A 52 -15.00 -5.03 22.47
CA ASN A 52 -16.43 -4.75 22.56
C ASN A 52 -17.27 -5.99 22.15
N LYS A 53 -18.13 -6.45 23.04
CA LYS A 53 -18.97 -7.65 22.86
C LYS A 53 -19.94 -7.57 21.67
N ASP A 54 -20.34 -6.36 21.26
CA ASP A 54 -21.29 -6.16 20.16
C ASP A 54 -20.62 -6.20 18.78
N VAL A 55 -19.28 -6.25 18.73
CA VAL A 55 -18.51 -6.43 17.50
C VAL A 55 -18.26 -7.93 17.28
N ALA A 56 -18.97 -8.52 16.34
CA ALA A 56 -18.92 -9.95 16.06
C ALA A 56 -17.74 -10.39 15.19
N ALA A 57 -17.24 -9.50 14.32
CA ALA A 57 -16.18 -9.83 13.37
C ALA A 57 -15.25 -8.63 13.15
N ILE A 58 -13.97 -8.93 12.92
CA ILE A 58 -12.92 -7.94 12.61
C ILE A 58 -12.31 -8.27 11.25
N SER A 59 -12.15 -7.25 10.42
CA SER A 59 -11.36 -7.32 9.19
C SER A 59 -10.28 -6.25 9.22
N PHE A 60 -9.05 -6.65 8.91
CA PHE A 60 -7.89 -5.77 8.96
C PHE A 60 -6.93 -6.04 7.80
N VAL A 61 -6.37 -4.98 7.26
CA VAL A 61 -5.25 -5.01 6.32
C VAL A 61 -4.21 -3.99 6.77
N GLY A 62 -2.94 -4.40 6.88
CA GLY A 62 -1.86 -3.51 7.27
C GLY A 62 -0.54 -4.24 7.49
N SER A 63 0.32 -3.71 8.37
CA SER A 63 1.61 -4.33 8.65
C SER A 63 1.47 -5.68 9.38
N THR A 64 2.37 -6.62 9.10
CA THR A 64 2.34 -7.98 9.69
C THR A 64 2.30 -7.99 11.23
N PRO A 65 3.09 -7.17 11.95
CA PRO A 65 3.02 -7.14 13.42
C PRO A 65 1.63 -6.72 13.94
N ILE A 66 1.00 -5.75 13.28
CA ILE A 66 -0.34 -5.29 13.68
C ILE A 66 -1.40 -6.33 13.29
N ALA A 67 -1.29 -6.95 12.12
CA ALA A 67 -2.18 -8.03 11.71
C ALA A 67 -2.16 -9.19 12.72
N LYS A 68 -0.96 -9.58 13.19
CA LYS A 68 -0.79 -10.59 14.23
C LYS A 68 -1.46 -10.19 15.56
N TYR A 69 -1.21 -8.95 16.01
CA TYR A 69 -1.82 -8.40 17.22
C TYR A 69 -3.35 -8.44 17.14
N ILE A 70 -3.92 -8.01 16.04
CA ILE A 70 -5.38 -7.99 15.83
C ILE A 70 -5.93 -9.41 15.80
N TYR A 71 -5.28 -10.32 15.07
CA TYR A 71 -5.70 -11.71 15.00
C TYR A 71 -5.76 -12.37 16.39
N GLU A 72 -4.69 -12.25 17.16
CA GLU A 72 -4.59 -12.85 18.49
C GLU A 72 -5.64 -12.27 19.46
N ASN A 73 -5.82 -10.94 19.46
CA ASN A 73 -6.76 -10.31 20.39
C ASN A 73 -8.22 -10.48 19.96
N ALA A 74 -8.53 -10.49 18.66
CA ALA A 74 -9.88 -10.80 18.18
C ALA A 74 -10.26 -12.26 18.53
N ALA A 75 -9.36 -13.22 18.31
CA ALA A 75 -9.59 -14.62 18.63
C ALA A 75 -9.79 -14.85 20.14
N LYS A 76 -9.01 -14.18 21.01
CA LYS A 76 -9.20 -14.21 22.47
C LYS A 76 -10.58 -13.71 22.91
N ASN A 77 -11.19 -12.82 22.13
CA ASN A 77 -12.53 -12.28 22.40
C ASN A 77 -13.61 -12.95 21.53
N GLU A 78 -13.35 -14.19 21.08
CA GLU A 78 -14.29 -15.06 20.37
C GLU A 78 -14.87 -14.44 19.07
N LYS A 79 -14.14 -13.51 18.44
CA LYS A 79 -14.56 -12.84 17.21
C LYS A 79 -14.08 -13.57 15.97
N ARG A 80 -14.87 -13.53 14.91
CA ARG A 80 -14.36 -13.82 13.57
C ARG A 80 -13.30 -12.82 13.20
N VAL A 81 -12.17 -13.28 12.65
CA VAL A 81 -11.10 -12.38 12.25
C VAL A 81 -10.51 -12.74 10.91
N GLN A 82 -10.31 -11.71 10.08
CA GLN A 82 -9.49 -11.72 8.90
C GLN A 82 -8.44 -10.63 9.06
N ALA A 83 -7.18 -11.01 9.23
CA ALA A 83 -6.08 -10.08 9.40
C ALA A 83 -5.00 -10.36 8.36
N LEU A 84 -4.84 -9.45 7.41
CA LEU A 84 -3.92 -9.56 6.29
C LEU A 84 -2.72 -8.65 6.53
N GLY A 85 -1.53 -9.23 6.43
CA GLY A 85 -0.25 -8.55 6.65
C GLY A 85 0.49 -8.21 5.36
N GLY A 86 1.82 -8.02 5.47
CA GLY A 86 2.69 -7.70 4.35
C GLY A 86 2.85 -8.85 3.35
N ALA A 87 3.26 -8.49 2.14
CA ALA A 87 3.50 -9.41 1.05
C ALA A 87 4.81 -9.11 0.31
N LYS A 88 5.29 -10.07 -0.48
CA LYS A 88 6.37 -9.95 -1.46
C LYS A 88 5.96 -10.67 -2.73
N ASN A 89 5.21 -9.96 -3.57
CA ASN A 89 4.67 -10.55 -4.79
C ASN A 89 5.76 -10.67 -5.86
N HIS A 90 5.79 -11.79 -6.53
CA HIS A 90 6.75 -12.09 -7.60
C HIS A 90 6.01 -12.18 -8.94
N CYS A 91 6.55 -11.49 -9.94
CA CYS A 91 6.11 -11.61 -11.33
C CYS A 91 7.16 -12.40 -12.11
N VAL A 92 6.75 -13.46 -12.79
CA VAL A 92 7.63 -14.23 -13.67
C VAL A 92 7.47 -13.73 -15.09
N VAL A 93 8.57 -13.25 -15.69
CA VAL A 93 8.61 -12.73 -17.06
C VAL A 93 9.25 -13.78 -17.97
N MET A 94 8.44 -14.36 -18.84
CA MET A 94 8.86 -15.42 -19.76
C MET A 94 9.55 -14.84 -21.01
N PRO A 95 10.43 -15.63 -21.69
CA PRO A 95 11.18 -15.15 -22.85
C PRO A 95 10.33 -14.78 -24.07
N ASP A 96 9.13 -15.33 -24.18
CA ASP A 96 8.17 -15.14 -25.26
C ASP A 96 7.07 -14.11 -24.93
N CYS A 97 7.23 -13.34 -23.82
CA CYS A 97 6.28 -12.32 -23.46
C CYS A 97 6.31 -11.13 -24.43
N ASP A 98 5.20 -10.41 -24.50
CA ASP A 98 5.18 -9.04 -25.03
C ASP A 98 5.92 -8.14 -24.04
N LEU A 99 7.14 -7.73 -24.41
CA LEU A 99 8.03 -6.98 -23.52
C LEU A 99 7.44 -5.60 -23.15
N ASP A 100 6.81 -4.92 -24.09
CA ASP A 100 6.20 -3.60 -23.85
C ASP A 100 5.04 -3.71 -22.87
N GLN A 101 4.20 -4.72 -23.01
CA GLN A 101 3.13 -4.99 -22.09
C GLN A 101 3.67 -5.37 -20.71
N ALA A 102 4.71 -6.21 -20.63
CA ALA A 102 5.33 -6.60 -19.36
C ALA A 102 5.94 -5.40 -18.63
N VAL A 103 6.67 -4.53 -19.34
CA VAL A 103 7.26 -3.30 -18.78
C VAL A 103 6.19 -2.33 -18.30
N ASN A 104 5.12 -2.10 -19.08
CA ASN A 104 4.01 -1.23 -18.68
C ASN A 104 3.26 -1.79 -17.46
N GLY A 105 3.01 -3.09 -17.45
CA GLY A 105 2.41 -3.78 -16.31
C GLY A 105 3.24 -3.66 -15.04
N LEU A 106 4.56 -3.86 -15.12
CA LEU A 106 5.48 -3.71 -14.01
C LEU A 106 5.56 -2.26 -13.52
N MET A 107 5.56 -1.25 -14.41
CA MET A 107 5.52 0.15 -14.00
C MET A 107 4.30 0.45 -13.13
N GLY A 108 3.11 0.06 -13.57
CA GLY A 108 1.89 0.26 -12.80
C GLY A 108 1.83 -0.54 -11.50
N ALA A 109 2.31 -1.79 -11.54
CA ALA A 109 2.22 -2.71 -10.40
C ALA A 109 3.31 -2.51 -9.36
N ALA A 110 4.53 -2.09 -9.74
CA ALA A 110 5.64 -1.91 -8.81
C ALA A 110 5.74 -0.49 -8.26
N TYR A 111 5.47 0.54 -9.09
CA TYR A 111 5.64 1.94 -8.72
C TYR A 111 4.33 2.68 -8.44
N GLY A 112 3.20 2.14 -8.89
CA GLY A 112 1.89 2.69 -8.55
C GLY A 112 1.72 2.82 -7.03
N SER A 113 1.25 3.99 -6.57
CA SER A 113 1.14 4.31 -5.13
C SER A 113 2.46 4.11 -4.36
N ALA A 114 3.58 4.50 -4.97
CA ALA A 114 4.94 4.36 -4.41
C ALA A 114 5.29 2.91 -3.95
N GLY A 115 4.69 1.89 -4.56
CA GLY A 115 4.89 0.49 -4.20
C GLY A 115 4.20 0.05 -2.89
N GLU A 116 3.36 0.88 -2.31
CA GLU A 116 2.73 0.62 -1.00
C GLU A 116 1.45 -0.23 -1.08
N ARG A 117 1.01 -0.62 -2.28
CA ARG A 117 -0.13 -1.52 -2.42
C ARG A 117 0.22 -2.94 -1.96
N CYS A 118 -0.72 -3.61 -1.29
CA CYS A 118 -0.57 -5.01 -0.88
C CYS A 118 -0.31 -5.96 -2.08
N MET A 119 -0.79 -5.61 -3.27
CA MET A 119 -0.61 -6.35 -4.52
C MET A 119 0.52 -5.79 -5.41
N ALA A 120 1.36 -4.87 -4.90
CA ALA A 120 2.50 -4.35 -5.65
C ALA A 120 3.48 -5.48 -6.00
N GLN A 121 4.03 -5.43 -7.21
CA GLN A 121 5.04 -6.39 -7.64
C GLN A 121 6.41 -5.97 -7.10
N SER A 122 6.87 -6.68 -6.08
CA SER A 122 8.14 -6.39 -5.41
C SER A 122 9.34 -6.98 -6.14
N VAL A 123 9.11 -8.05 -6.92
CA VAL A 123 10.15 -8.81 -7.60
C VAL A 123 9.69 -9.18 -9.01
N ALA A 124 10.52 -8.92 -10.00
CA ALA A 124 10.38 -9.48 -11.35
C ALA A 124 11.45 -10.56 -11.55
N VAL A 125 11.02 -11.79 -11.80
CA VAL A 125 11.88 -12.93 -12.10
C VAL A 125 11.91 -13.13 -13.60
N ALA A 126 12.97 -12.67 -14.25
CA ALA A 126 13.13 -12.81 -15.70
C ALA A 126 13.75 -14.16 -16.06
N VAL A 127 13.11 -14.91 -16.96
CA VAL A 127 13.56 -16.23 -17.40
C VAL A 127 14.45 -16.12 -18.64
N GLY A 128 15.65 -16.65 -18.58
CA GLY A 128 16.58 -16.70 -19.71
C GLY A 128 17.05 -15.31 -20.15
N LYS A 129 17.03 -15.07 -21.46
CA LYS A 129 17.66 -13.87 -22.07
C LYS A 129 16.81 -12.59 -22.00
N VAL A 130 15.53 -12.67 -21.55
CA VAL A 130 14.66 -11.49 -21.46
C VAL A 130 15.09 -10.51 -20.37
N GLY A 131 15.89 -10.95 -19.41
CA GLY A 131 16.32 -10.13 -18.26
C GLY A 131 17.03 -8.84 -18.63
N ASP A 132 18.02 -8.89 -19.52
CA ASP A 132 18.78 -7.70 -19.91
C ASP A 132 17.90 -6.68 -20.64
N GLN A 133 17.02 -7.14 -21.52
CA GLN A 133 16.07 -6.29 -22.22
C GLN A 133 15.05 -5.69 -21.28
N LEU A 134 14.51 -6.49 -20.36
CA LEU A 134 13.57 -6.03 -19.34
C LEU A 134 14.19 -4.92 -18.48
N VAL A 135 15.40 -5.11 -17.97
CA VAL A 135 16.12 -4.12 -17.16
C VAL A 135 16.34 -2.84 -17.95
N SER A 136 16.77 -2.95 -19.22
CA SER A 136 17.01 -1.79 -20.09
C SER A 136 15.75 -0.96 -20.29
N GLU A 137 14.64 -1.59 -20.69
CA GLU A 137 13.39 -0.86 -20.98
C GLU A 137 12.70 -0.35 -19.72
N LEU A 138 12.69 -1.13 -18.65
CA LEU A 138 12.11 -0.71 -17.36
C LEU A 138 12.88 0.47 -16.77
N SER A 139 14.21 0.47 -16.84
CA SER A 139 15.05 1.58 -16.34
C SER A 139 14.70 2.91 -16.99
N LYS A 140 14.56 2.95 -18.32
CA LYS A 140 14.18 4.16 -19.07
C LYS A 140 12.83 4.72 -18.58
N LYS A 141 11.85 3.85 -18.35
CA LYS A 141 10.54 4.28 -17.86
C LYS A 141 10.59 4.75 -16.40
N VAL A 142 11.36 4.08 -15.55
CA VAL A 142 11.55 4.51 -14.15
C VAL A 142 12.23 5.87 -14.08
N GLU A 143 13.26 6.12 -14.91
CA GLU A 143 13.95 7.40 -14.96
C GLU A 143 13.04 8.56 -15.46
N SER A 144 12.07 8.25 -16.30
CA SER A 144 11.09 9.22 -16.81
C SER A 144 9.89 9.44 -15.89
N LEU A 145 9.76 8.67 -14.82
CA LEU A 145 8.60 8.68 -13.91
C LEU A 145 8.46 10.05 -13.21
N LYS A 146 7.32 10.69 -13.37
CA LYS A 146 7.03 11.98 -12.75
C LYS A 146 6.58 11.80 -11.30
N VAL A 147 7.49 12.07 -10.37
CA VAL A 147 7.21 12.07 -8.93
C VAL A 147 6.70 13.45 -8.53
N GLY A 148 5.62 13.51 -7.76
CA GLY A 148 5.06 14.80 -7.34
C GLY A 148 3.88 14.67 -6.38
N SER A 149 3.23 15.80 -6.13
CA SER A 149 2.04 15.84 -5.28
C SER A 149 0.87 15.08 -5.90
N GLY A 150 0.12 14.33 -5.09
CA GLY A 150 -1.10 13.65 -5.54
C GLY A 150 -2.23 14.60 -5.99
N SER A 151 -2.14 15.90 -5.69
CA SER A 151 -3.07 16.92 -6.20
C SER A 151 -2.69 17.43 -7.59
N ASP A 152 -1.48 17.15 -8.07
CA ASP A 152 -1.04 17.48 -9.42
C ASP A 152 -1.36 16.30 -10.36
N LYS A 153 -2.25 16.54 -11.33
CA LYS A 153 -2.68 15.54 -12.30
C LYS A 153 -1.55 15.04 -13.22
N SER A 154 -0.44 15.75 -13.31
CA SER A 154 0.73 15.32 -14.07
C SER A 154 1.63 14.36 -13.31
N SER A 155 1.46 14.23 -11.98
CA SER A 155 2.23 13.31 -11.16
C SER A 155 1.78 11.87 -11.40
N GLU A 156 2.75 10.97 -11.59
CA GLU A 156 2.54 9.53 -11.80
C GLU A 156 2.79 8.72 -10.54
N MET A 157 3.61 9.25 -9.62
CA MET A 157 3.88 8.66 -8.33
C MET A 157 3.88 9.75 -7.25
N GLY A 158 3.12 9.52 -6.18
CA GLY A 158 3.05 10.40 -5.01
C GLY A 158 4.13 10.11 -3.96
N PRO A 159 4.10 10.85 -2.84
CA PRO A 159 5.04 10.64 -1.73
C PRO A 159 4.72 9.37 -0.94
N LEU A 160 5.67 8.97 -0.09
CA LEU A 160 5.44 8.02 0.99
C LEU A 160 4.61 8.68 2.12
N ILE A 161 4.19 7.91 3.11
CA ILE A 161 3.27 8.39 4.15
C ILE A 161 3.98 9.17 5.27
N THR A 162 5.20 8.74 5.66
CA THR A 162 5.96 9.37 6.75
C THR A 162 7.45 9.42 6.45
N LYS A 163 8.14 10.32 7.14
CA LYS A 163 9.61 10.44 7.06
C LYS A 163 10.31 9.15 7.53
N GLU A 164 9.82 8.53 8.60
CA GLU A 164 10.36 7.28 9.12
C GLU A 164 10.27 6.18 8.07
N HIS A 165 9.17 6.14 7.32
CA HIS A 165 9.02 5.17 6.24
C HIS A 165 9.97 5.45 5.08
N LEU A 166 10.16 6.71 4.70
CA LEU A 166 11.16 7.10 3.71
C LEU A 166 12.56 6.62 4.08
N GLU A 167 12.99 6.87 5.34
CA GLU A 167 14.32 6.44 5.80
C GLU A 167 14.43 4.91 5.82
N LYS A 168 13.37 4.20 6.16
CA LYS A 168 13.32 2.73 6.08
C LYS A 168 13.50 2.23 4.65
N VAL A 169 12.81 2.83 3.67
CA VAL A 169 12.93 2.45 2.24
C VAL A 169 14.33 2.73 1.72
N LYS A 170 14.91 3.90 2.03
CA LYS A 170 16.32 4.20 1.71
C LYS A 170 17.28 3.18 2.33
N GLY A 171 17.01 2.78 3.57
CA GLY A 171 17.77 1.74 4.27
C GLY A 171 17.75 0.40 3.54
N TYR A 172 16.62 -0.02 2.99
CA TYR A 172 16.54 -1.25 2.20
C TYR A 172 17.31 -1.17 0.88
N VAL A 173 17.33 -0.01 0.20
CA VAL A 173 18.17 0.18 -0.98
C VAL A 173 19.65 0.05 -0.62
N ASN A 174 20.08 0.67 0.49
CA ASN A 174 21.47 0.55 0.99
C ASN A 174 21.82 -0.91 1.35
N LEU A 175 20.89 -1.62 1.99
CA LEU A 175 21.07 -3.02 2.34
C LEU A 175 21.23 -3.89 1.09
N GLY A 176 20.38 -3.70 0.08
CA GLY A 176 20.47 -4.43 -1.18
C GLY A 176 21.84 -4.24 -1.86
N ILE A 177 22.35 -3.00 -1.90
CA ILE A 177 23.69 -2.72 -2.44
C ILE A 177 24.76 -3.46 -1.62
N LYS A 178 24.67 -3.43 -0.29
CA LYS A 178 25.61 -4.12 0.61
C LYS A 178 25.59 -5.65 0.41
N GLU A 179 24.43 -6.20 0.08
CA GLU A 179 24.25 -7.63 -0.21
C GLU A 179 24.63 -8.02 -1.64
N GLY A 180 25.12 -7.08 -2.43
CA GLY A 180 25.65 -7.33 -3.78
C GLY A 180 24.67 -7.07 -4.92
N ALA A 181 23.51 -6.46 -4.65
CA ALA A 181 22.60 -6.06 -5.71
C ALA A 181 23.18 -4.90 -6.53
N LYS A 182 23.01 -4.96 -7.85
CA LYS A 182 23.37 -3.86 -8.75
C LYS A 182 22.28 -2.79 -8.70
N LEU A 183 22.65 -1.59 -8.25
CA LEU A 183 21.75 -0.43 -8.32
C LEU A 183 21.69 0.06 -9.78
N VAL A 184 20.54 -0.02 -10.40
CA VAL A 184 20.33 0.39 -11.81
C VAL A 184 19.80 1.81 -11.88
N VAL A 185 18.76 2.13 -11.11
CA VAL A 185 18.20 3.49 -11.00
C VAL A 185 18.15 3.88 -9.53
N ASP A 186 18.63 5.08 -9.20
CA ASP A 186 18.65 5.58 -7.82
C ASP A 186 17.74 6.79 -7.65
N GLY A 187 16.59 6.61 -7.05
CA GLY A 187 15.62 7.66 -6.75
C GLY A 187 15.80 8.36 -5.39
N ARG A 188 16.80 7.99 -4.58
CA ARG A 188 16.95 8.48 -3.19
C ARG A 188 17.23 9.99 -3.06
N ASN A 189 17.66 10.62 -4.15
CA ASN A 189 18.09 12.04 -4.16
C ASN A 189 17.15 12.94 -4.96
N ILE A 190 15.93 12.51 -5.25
CA ILE A 190 14.94 13.34 -5.92
C ILE A 190 14.64 14.57 -5.05
N LYS A 191 14.68 15.74 -5.66
CA LYS A 191 14.31 17.02 -5.03
C LYS A 191 13.20 17.66 -5.83
N LEU A 192 12.08 17.95 -5.18
CA LEU A 192 10.94 18.63 -5.78
C LEU A 192 10.86 20.05 -5.21
N GLN A 193 10.90 21.05 -6.09
CA GLN A 193 10.78 22.45 -5.69
C GLN A 193 9.43 22.69 -5.01
N GLY A 194 9.45 23.32 -3.84
CA GLY A 194 8.26 23.57 -3.02
C GLY A 194 7.81 22.39 -2.14
N PHE A 195 8.50 21.24 -2.23
CA PHE A 195 8.22 20.04 -1.43
C PHE A 195 9.46 19.50 -0.73
N GLU A 196 10.36 20.39 -0.29
CA GLU A 196 11.65 20.02 0.31
C GLU A 196 11.48 19.26 1.65
N LYS A 197 10.31 19.38 2.28
CA LYS A 197 9.93 18.67 3.51
C LYS A 197 9.07 17.42 3.24
N GLY A 198 8.81 17.10 1.99
CA GLY A 198 8.09 15.90 1.59
C GLY A 198 8.90 14.62 1.79
N PHE A 199 8.26 13.48 1.71
CA PHE A 199 8.86 12.15 1.88
C PHE A 199 8.24 11.11 0.95
#